data_068839d35398ebce0134dc186a31b38a
#
_entry.id   068839d35398ebce0134dc186a31b38a
#
_cell.length_a   1.000
_cell.length_b   1.000
_cell.length_c   1.000
_cell.angle_alpha   90.00
_cell.angle_beta   90.00
_cell.angle_gamma   90.00
#
_symmetry.space_group_name_H-M   'P 1'
#
loop_
_entity.id
_entity.type
_entity.pdbx_description
1 polymer ?
#
loop_
_entity_poly.entity_id
_entity_poly.type
_entity_poly.pdbx_seq_one_letter_code
_entity_poly.pdbx_strand_id
1 'polypeptide(L)'
;MAAPRPRSDPGSVLRDRSFIRALADLVLPPACLACDGIIDPRDTARLVCRRCRSLLRAVPHPACTRCEAPRLVTSRSDEACAECRNWPDSLTVARSACLLLPPADVIVHALKYRGWPALASLIADRMATVRLPAAVRDAAVCVPVPTTRARLRTRGYNQAFLIAAAFASRTGRSTCDVLAREGHTGTQTALQPVARRANVAGAFRFVPERAGAVRDRAVLLIDDVLTTGATAAACAATLADAGALSIGLITFARAIDARRLTQSNGAMDDR
;
A
#
# COMPACT_ATOMS: atom_id res chain seq x y z
N MET A 1 -48.51 10.75 -37.47
CA MET A 1 -47.13 10.40 -37.89
C MET A 1 -46.16 11.29 -37.10
N ALA A 2 -45.48 10.73 -36.08
CA ALA A 2 -44.53 11.47 -35.27
C ALA A 2 -43.11 11.25 -35.84
N ALA A 3 -42.38 12.33 -36.05
CA ALA A 3 -41.02 12.32 -36.57
C ALA A 3 -40.05 11.68 -35.54
N PRO A 4 -39.03 10.90 -35.95
CA PRO A 4 -38.06 10.30 -35.06
C PRO A 4 -37.11 11.36 -34.52
N ARG A 5 -36.84 11.31 -33.18
CA ARG A 5 -35.83 12.13 -32.52
C ARG A 5 -34.42 11.70 -32.95
N PRO A 6 -33.49 12.63 -33.18
CA PRO A 6 -32.13 12.29 -33.55
C PRO A 6 -31.45 11.57 -32.36
N ARG A 7 -30.87 10.40 -32.64
CA ARG A 7 -30.00 9.68 -31.72
C ARG A 7 -28.69 10.48 -31.58
N SER A 8 -28.40 10.97 -30.40
CA SER A 8 -27.08 11.54 -30.08
C SER A 8 -26.03 10.43 -30.14
N ASP A 9 -25.06 10.57 -31.04
CA ASP A 9 -23.96 9.64 -31.23
C ASP A 9 -23.01 9.72 -30.01
N PRO A 10 -22.82 8.64 -29.25
CA PRO A 10 -21.93 8.65 -28.06
C PRO A 10 -20.46 8.89 -28.42
N GLY A 11 -20.08 8.76 -29.70
CA GLY A 11 -18.72 9.04 -30.17
C GLY A 11 -18.33 10.53 -30.22
N SER A 12 -19.33 11.44 -30.33
CA SER A 12 -19.05 12.89 -30.40
C SER A 12 -18.62 13.48 -29.05
N VAL A 13 -19.21 13.01 -27.96
CA VAL A 13 -18.92 13.50 -26.58
C VAL A 13 -17.53 13.06 -26.10
N LEU A 14 -17.04 11.90 -26.55
CA LEU A 14 -15.70 11.41 -26.22
C LEU A 14 -14.60 12.17 -26.98
N ARG A 15 -14.86 12.56 -28.24
CA ARG A 15 -13.93 13.38 -29.05
C ARG A 15 -13.77 14.78 -28.48
N ASP A 16 -14.86 15.41 -28.04
CA ASP A 16 -14.84 16.77 -27.47
C ASP A 16 -14.03 16.83 -26.17
N ARG A 17 -14.17 15.85 -25.28
CA ARG A 17 -13.39 15.77 -24.04
C ARG A 17 -11.90 15.56 -24.29
N SER A 18 -11.53 14.84 -25.33
CA SER A 18 -10.13 14.61 -25.71
C SER A 18 -9.48 15.90 -26.24
N PHE A 19 -10.19 16.66 -27.06
CA PHE A 19 -9.72 17.92 -27.63
C PHE A 19 -9.55 19.03 -26.55
N ILE A 20 -10.56 19.22 -25.70
CA ILE A 20 -10.49 20.18 -24.58
C ILE A 20 -9.33 19.83 -23.66
N ARG A 21 -9.08 18.56 -23.41
CA ARG A 21 -7.99 18.08 -22.59
C ARG A 21 -6.64 18.33 -23.23
N ALA A 22 -6.49 18.10 -24.52
CA ALA A 22 -5.27 18.37 -25.27
C ALA A 22 -4.93 19.89 -25.27
N LEU A 23 -5.93 20.74 -25.40
CA LEU A 23 -5.77 22.20 -25.34
C LEU A 23 -5.39 22.65 -23.91
N ALA A 24 -6.02 22.09 -22.89
CA ALA A 24 -5.67 22.36 -21.49
C ALA A 24 -4.23 21.93 -21.16
N ASP A 25 -3.79 20.77 -21.67
CA ASP A 25 -2.42 20.27 -21.49
C ASP A 25 -1.37 21.13 -22.21
N LEU A 26 -1.75 21.87 -23.25
CA LEU A 26 -0.86 22.80 -23.94
C LEU A 26 -0.60 24.08 -23.09
N VAL A 27 -1.61 24.55 -22.37
CA VAL A 27 -1.53 25.78 -21.55
C VAL A 27 -1.05 25.45 -20.13
N LEU A 28 -1.46 24.30 -19.58
CA LEU A 28 -1.13 23.83 -18.24
C LEU A 28 -0.69 22.35 -18.32
N PRO A 29 0.55 22.09 -18.77
CA PRO A 29 1.04 20.71 -18.87
C PRO A 29 1.05 20.05 -17.49
N PRO A 30 0.61 18.76 -17.40
CA PRO A 30 0.61 18.04 -16.13
C PRO A 30 2.02 17.91 -15.60
N ALA A 31 2.24 18.32 -14.35
CA ALA A 31 3.50 18.17 -13.64
C ALA A 31 3.52 16.90 -12.81
N CYS A 32 4.67 16.26 -12.73
CA CYS A 32 4.90 15.06 -11.95
C CYS A 32 4.92 15.39 -10.45
N LEU A 33 4.07 14.76 -9.65
CA LEU A 33 4.00 14.98 -8.20
C LEU A 33 5.28 14.58 -7.44
N ALA A 34 6.17 13.85 -8.08
CA ALA A 34 7.40 13.36 -7.45
C ALA A 34 8.67 14.13 -7.84
N CYS A 35 8.72 14.78 -9.02
CA CYS A 35 9.92 15.51 -9.48
C CYS A 35 9.60 16.85 -10.11
N ASP A 36 8.33 17.29 -10.09
CA ASP A 36 7.81 18.52 -10.66
C ASP A 36 8.07 18.71 -12.18
N GLY A 37 8.71 17.73 -12.84
CA GLY A 37 8.93 17.73 -14.29
C GLY A 37 7.62 17.52 -15.07
N ILE A 38 7.56 18.07 -16.28
CA ILE A 38 6.41 17.95 -17.18
C ILE A 38 6.23 16.46 -17.56
N ILE A 39 4.99 15.99 -17.51
CA ILE A 39 4.61 14.63 -17.93
C ILE A 39 4.30 14.64 -19.42
N ASP A 40 4.88 13.71 -20.17
CA ASP A 40 4.58 13.53 -21.59
C ASP A 40 3.04 13.35 -21.77
N PRO A 41 2.40 14.11 -22.66
CA PRO A 41 0.97 13.99 -22.93
C PRO A 41 0.51 12.56 -23.34
N ARG A 42 1.44 11.76 -23.87
CA ARG A 42 1.22 10.34 -24.21
C ARG A 42 1.26 9.41 -23.02
N ASP A 43 1.77 9.86 -21.87
CA ASP A 43 1.79 9.06 -20.65
C ASP A 43 0.39 9.02 -20.04
N THR A 44 -0.18 7.82 -19.94
CA THR A 44 -1.51 7.60 -19.36
C THR A 44 -1.54 7.85 -17.84
N ALA A 45 -0.37 7.73 -17.18
CA ALA A 45 -0.24 7.97 -15.73
C ALA A 45 0.13 9.45 -15.47
N ARG A 46 -0.88 10.29 -15.42
CA ARG A 46 -0.73 11.76 -15.36
C ARG A 46 -0.30 12.36 -14.03
N LEU A 47 -0.08 11.56 -13.00
CA LEU A 47 0.33 12.04 -11.66
C LEU A 47 1.82 11.83 -11.38
N VAL A 48 2.42 10.79 -11.95
CA VAL A 48 3.84 10.45 -11.76
C VAL A 48 4.43 10.04 -13.10
N CYS A 49 5.45 10.75 -13.57
CA CYS A 49 6.07 10.50 -14.87
C CYS A 49 6.72 9.12 -14.96
N ARG A 50 6.93 8.62 -16.19
CA ARG A 50 7.53 7.32 -16.47
C ARG A 50 8.89 7.15 -15.78
N ARG A 51 9.74 8.20 -15.80
CA ARG A 51 11.05 8.20 -15.13
C ARG A 51 10.91 7.94 -13.63
N CYS A 52 10.04 8.65 -12.92
CA CYS A 52 9.84 8.44 -11.48
C CYS A 52 9.28 7.04 -11.19
N ARG A 53 8.38 6.52 -12.03
CA ARG A 53 7.87 5.15 -11.87
C ARG A 53 8.97 4.09 -12.06
N SER A 54 9.92 4.30 -13.00
CA SER A 54 11.04 3.38 -13.20
C SER A 54 12.10 3.45 -12.11
N LEU A 55 12.17 4.56 -11.36
CA LEU A 55 13.07 4.73 -10.21
C LEU A 55 12.55 4.12 -8.90
N LEU A 56 11.35 3.54 -8.88
CA LEU A 56 10.83 2.80 -7.73
C LEU A 56 11.67 1.54 -7.51
N ARG A 57 12.57 1.59 -6.55
CA ARG A 57 13.53 0.51 -6.25
C ARG A 57 12.82 -0.68 -5.61
N ALA A 58 13.01 -1.88 -6.16
CA ALA A 58 12.56 -3.12 -5.53
C ALA A 58 13.31 -3.37 -4.21
N VAL A 59 12.71 -4.19 -3.33
CA VAL A 59 13.40 -4.66 -2.13
C VAL A 59 14.58 -5.56 -2.54
N PRO A 60 15.81 -5.31 -2.05
CA PRO A 60 16.97 -6.09 -2.43
C PRO A 60 16.94 -7.49 -1.81
N HIS A 61 17.59 -8.44 -2.48
CA HIS A 61 17.82 -9.80 -2.02
C HIS A 61 19.31 -10.03 -1.72
N PRO A 62 19.65 -10.92 -0.75
CA PRO A 62 18.77 -11.79 0.01
C PRO A 62 17.90 -11.05 1.03
N ALA A 63 16.72 -11.55 1.28
CA ALA A 63 15.76 -10.95 2.20
C ALA A 63 15.07 -12.04 3.05
N CYS A 64 14.53 -11.64 4.19
CA CYS A 64 13.74 -12.53 5.06
C CYS A 64 12.54 -13.10 4.30
N THR A 65 12.36 -14.41 4.31
CA THR A 65 11.26 -15.09 3.61
C THR A 65 9.88 -14.69 4.14
N ARG A 66 9.79 -14.33 5.44
CA ARG A 66 8.54 -13.92 6.09
C ARG A 66 8.24 -12.44 5.85
N CYS A 67 9.13 -11.53 6.21
CA CYS A 67 8.82 -10.09 6.20
C CYS A 67 9.54 -9.31 5.10
N GLU A 68 10.36 -9.96 4.28
CA GLU A 68 11.13 -9.33 3.19
C GLU A 68 12.15 -8.26 3.67
N ALA A 69 12.54 -8.26 4.98
CA ALA A 69 13.63 -7.43 5.44
C ALA A 69 14.94 -7.84 4.74
N PRO A 70 15.70 -6.91 4.14
CA PRO A 70 16.99 -7.22 3.57
C PRO A 70 17.92 -7.86 4.60
N ARG A 71 18.66 -8.87 4.17
CA ARG A 71 19.62 -9.61 5.00
C ARG A 71 21.03 -9.47 4.41
N LEU A 72 22.03 -9.56 5.27
CA LEU A 72 23.40 -9.71 4.80
C LEU A 72 23.57 -11.08 4.13
N VAL A 73 24.40 -11.16 3.11
CA VAL A 73 24.70 -12.42 2.39
C VAL A 73 25.26 -13.49 3.35
N THR A 74 25.96 -13.07 4.40
CA THR A 74 26.53 -13.92 5.46
C THR A 74 25.54 -14.39 6.49
N SER A 75 24.29 -13.87 6.50
CA SER A 75 23.29 -14.29 7.49
C SER A 75 22.77 -15.69 7.16
N ARG A 76 22.70 -16.57 8.16
CA ARG A 76 22.13 -17.93 8.00
C ARG A 76 20.65 -17.84 7.74
N SER A 77 20.14 -18.70 6.87
CA SER A 77 18.72 -18.71 6.47
C SER A 77 17.77 -19.10 7.63
N ASP A 78 18.27 -19.85 8.62
CA ASP A 78 17.58 -20.35 9.78
C ASP A 78 17.52 -19.36 10.98
N GLU A 79 18.32 -18.28 10.94
CA GLU A 79 18.27 -17.27 11.98
C GLU A 79 16.93 -16.53 12.02
N ALA A 80 16.37 -16.38 13.21
CA ALA A 80 15.17 -15.58 13.44
C ALA A 80 15.38 -14.12 13.03
N CYS A 81 14.51 -13.63 12.16
CA CYS A 81 14.61 -12.25 11.70
C CYS A 81 14.26 -11.26 12.81
N ALA A 82 15.18 -10.36 13.14
CA ALA A 82 14.98 -9.35 14.18
C ALA A 82 13.75 -8.44 13.95
N GLU A 83 13.35 -8.23 12.68
CA GLU A 83 12.22 -7.38 12.33
C GLU A 83 10.86 -8.05 12.62
N CYS A 84 10.73 -9.35 12.33
CA CYS A 84 9.45 -10.06 12.40
C CYS A 84 9.38 -11.17 13.45
N ARG A 85 10.40 -11.37 14.27
CA ARG A 85 10.41 -12.41 15.31
C ARG A 85 9.26 -12.28 16.32
N ASN A 86 8.78 -11.06 16.55
CA ASN A 86 7.70 -10.77 17.50
C ASN A 86 6.32 -10.62 16.81
N TRP A 87 6.21 -10.96 15.52
CA TRP A 87 4.92 -10.96 14.86
C TRP A 87 4.12 -12.21 15.26
N PRO A 88 2.79 -12.11 15.35
CA PRO A 88 1.94 -13.29 15.59
C PRO A 88 2.10 -14.28 14.42
N ASP A 89 1.99 -15.58 14.71
CA ASP A 89 2.15 -16.61 13.69
C ASP A 89 1.11 -16.52 12.58
N SER A 90 -0.05 -15.98 12.89
CA SER A 90 -1.11 -15.68 11.93
C SER A 90 -0.70 -14.72 10.81
N LEU A 91 0.26 -13.80 11.06
CA LEU A 91 0.86 -12.95 10.02
C LEU A 91 1.99 -13.72 9.33
N THR A 92 1.63 -14.53 8.35
CA THR A 92 2.53 -15.51 7.73
C THR A 92 3.58 -14.89 6.83
N VAL A 93 3.25 -13.79 6.14
CA VAL A 93 4.11 -13.16 5.15
C VAL A 93 3.81 -11.67 4.96
N ALA A 94 4.85 -10.89 4.68
CA ALA A 94 4.70 -9.51 4.19
C ALA A 94 5.56 -9.29 2.95
N ARG A 95 5.03 -8.52 1.99
CA ARG A 95 5.70 -8.11 0.76
C ARG A 95 5.50 -6.62 0.51
N SER A 96 6.47 -6.00 -0.12
CA SER A 96 6.42 -4.59 -0.49
C SER A 96 6.80 -4.37 -1.94
N ALA A 97 6.10 -3.49 -2.63
CA ALA A 97 6.31 -3.26 -4.06
C ALA A 97 7.59 -2.46 -4.36
N CYS A 98 8.10 -1.71 -3.38
CA CYS A 98 9.36 -0.96 -3.49
C CYS A 98 9.93 -0.59 -2.11
N LEU A 99 11.12 0.00 -2.10
CA LEU A 99 11.68 0.68 -0.94
C LEU A 99 11.06 2.06 -0.75
N LEU A 100 10.93 2.51 0.51
CA LEU A 100 10.51 3.88 0.84
C LEU A 100 11.71 4.84 0.67
N LEU A 101 12.13 5.03 -0.55
CA LEU A 101 13.16 5.96 -0.99
C LEU A 101 12.60 6.86 -2.10
N PRO A 102 13.18 8.02 -2.40
CA PRO A 102 12.73 8.81 -3.53
C PRO A 102 12.68 7.98 -4.84
N PRO A 103 11.57 8.06 -5.57
CA PRO A 103 10.39 8.92 -5.44
C PRO A 103 9.22 8.32 -4.62
N ALA A 104 9.34 7.12 -4.06
CA ALA A 104 8.24 6.43 -3.37
C ALA A 104 7.76 7.19 -2.11
N ASP A 105 8.67 7.78 -1.36
CA ASP A 105 8.38 8.59 -0.17
C ASP A 105 7.54 9.84 -0.52
N VAL A 106 7.89 10.53 -1.62
CA VAL A 106 7.14 11.68 -2.12
C VAL A 106 5.72 11.27 -2.57
N ILE A 107 5.58 10.14 -3.25
CA ILE A 107 4.29 9.58 -3.67
C ILE A 107 3.42 9.26 -2.45
N VAL A 108 3.98 8.59 -1.44
CA VAL A 108 3.27 8.27 -0.19
C VAL A 108 2.89 9.56 0.56
N HIS A 109 3.80 10.53 0.61
CA HIS A 109 3.53 11.83 1.25
C HIS A 109 2.40 12.58 0.54
N ALA A 110 2.40 12.60 -0.80
CA ALA A 110 1.34 13.25 -1.58
C ALA A 110 -0.02 12.57 -1.36
N LEU A 111 -0.07 11.23 -1.31
CA LEU A 111 -1.28 10.48 -0.96
C LEU A 111 -1.74 10.79 0.48
N LYS A 112 -0.83 10.91 1.44
CA LYS A 112 -1.20 11.09 2.86
C LYS A 112 -1.57 12.52 3.23
N TYR A 113 -0.89 13.52 2.64
CA TYR A 113 -0.90 14.87 3.19
C TYR A 113 -1.19 15.98 2.16
N ARG A 114 -1.12 15.69 0.86
CA ARG A 114 -1.34 16.69 -0.20
C ARG A 114 -2.67 16.51 -0.94
N GLY A 115 -3.55 15.61 -0.47
CA GLY A 115 -4.91 15.46 -1.02
C GLY A 115 -4.94 14.82 -2.43
N TRP A 116 -4.06 13.86 -2.72
CA TRP A 116 -4.01 13.18 -4.02
C TRP A 116 -4.49 11.72 -3.94
N PRO A 117 -5.80 11.46 -3.69
CA PRO A 117 -6.35 10.11 -3.57
C PRO A 117 -6.18 9.27 -4.86
N ALA A 118 -6.12 9.92 -6.02
CA ALA A 118 -5.94 9.25 -7.31
C ALA A 118 -4.58 8.52 -7.43
N LEU A 119 -3.59 8.84 -6.59
CA LEU A 119 -2.34 8.08 -6.48
C LEU A 119 -2.55 6.64 -6.02
N ALA A 120 -3.66 6.32 -5.34
CA ALA A 120 -3.98 4.96 -4.92
C ALA A 120 -4.05 3.99 -6.11
N SER A 121 -4.52 4.45 -7.28
CA SER A 121 -4.54 3.67 -8.51
C SER A 121 -3.13 3.30 -8.97
N LEU A 122 -2.22 4.26 -9.07
CA LEU A 122 -0.83 4.03 -9.46
C LEU A 122 -0.08 3.11 -8.45
N ILE A 123 -0.33 3.32 -7.16
CA ILE A 123 0.22 2.49 -6.09
C ILE A 123 -0.26 1.05 -6.25
N ALA A 124 -1.56 0.84 -6.47
CA ALA A 124 -2.14 -0.48 -6.67
C ALA A 124 -1.58 -1.18 -7.94
N ASP A 125 -1.35 -0.44 -9.03
CA ASP A 125 -0.70 -0.98 -10.24
C ASP A 125 0.68 -1.55 -9.92
N ARG A 126 1.49 -0.81 -9.16
CA ARG A 126 2.81 -1.27 -8.73
C ARG A 126 2.73 -2.45 -7.77
N MET A 127 1.79 -2.45 -6.82
CA MET A 127 1.58 -3.56 -5.89
C MET A 127 1.12 -4.84 -6.60
N ALA A 128 0.32 -4.73 -7.66
CA ALA A 128 -0.15 -5.87 -8.43
C ALA A 128 0.98 -6.63 -9.18
N THR A 129 2.16 -6.01 -9.35
CA THR A 129 3.34 -6.69 -9.92
C THR A 129 4.09 -7.57 -8.93
N VAL A 130 3.76 -7.51 -7.63
CA VAL A 130 4.44 -8.26 -6.57
C VAL A 130 4.00 -9.72 -6.59
N ARG A 131 4.96 -10.64 -6.59
CA ARG A 131 4.68 -12.08 -6.46
C ARG A 131 4.36 -12.41 -5.02
N LEU A 132 3.12 -12.84 -4.78
CA LEU A 132 2.69 -13.31 -3.48
C LEU A 132 3.03 -14.79 -3.29
N PRO A 133 3.52 -15.22 -2.10
CA PRO A 133 3.69 -16.62 -1.75
C PRO A 133 2.37 -17.40 -1.76
N ALA A 134 2.46 -18.74 -1.95
CA ALA A 134 1.29 -19.61 -2.05
C ALA A 134 0.30 -19.44 -0.90
N ALA A 135 0.79 -19.30 0.34
CA ALA A 135 -0.04 -19.15 1.53
C ALA A 135 -1.08 -18.01 1.48
N VAL A 136 -0.85 -16.99 0.64
CA VAL A 136 -1.73 -15.82 0.52
C VAL A 136 -2.02 -15.42 -0.92
N ARG A 137 -1.47 -16.17 -1.89
CA ARG A 137 -1.68 -15.89 -3.32
C ARG A 137 -3.15 -15.92 -3.70
N ASP A 138 -3.86 -16.90 -3.17
CA ASP A 138 -5.26 -17.17 -3.48
C ASP A 138 -6.22 -16.52 -2.46
N ALA A 139 -5.69 -15.58 -1.63
CA ALA A 139 -6.52 -14.80 -0.73
C ALA A 139 -7.55 -13.99 -1.54
N ALA A 140 -8.83 -14.30 -1.34
CA ALA A 140 -9.93 -13.67 -2.09
C ALA A 140 -10.30 -12.29 -1.53
N VAL A 141 -9.86 -11.97 -0.29
CA VAL A 141 -10.29 -10.78 0.45
C VAL A 141 -9.10 -9.89 0.79
N CYS A 142 -9.19 -8.64 0.37
CA CYS A 142 -8.29 -7.57 0.76
C CYS A 142 -8.90 -6.78 1.91
N VAL A 143 -8.18 -6.69 3.03
CA VAL A 143 -8.59 -5.94 4.22
C VAL A 143 -7.69 -4.71 4.37
N PRO A 144 -8.21 -3.49 4.25
CA PRO A 144 -7.42 -2.29 4.45
C PRO A 144 -7.07 -2.11 5.93
N VAL A 145 -5.82 -1.70 6.21
CA VAL A 145 -5.43 -1.26 7.55
C VAL A 145 -6.20 0.02 7.90
N PRO A 146 -6.93 0.04 9.04
CA PRO A 146 -7.76 1.19 9.38
C PRO A 146 -6.92 2.38 9.87
N THR A 147 -7.33 3.58 9.48
CA THR A 147 -6.77 4.83 9.98
C THR A 147 -7.55 5.34 11.21
N THR A 148 -6.99 6.31 11.95
CA THR A 148 -7.69 6.92 13.08
C THR A 148 -8.81 7.85 12.60
N ARG A 149 -9.87 8.04 13.44
CA ARG A 149 -10.95 8.99 13.15
C ARG A 149 -10.42 10.42 12.94
N ALA A 150 -9.42 10.84 13.70
CA ALA A 150 -8.79 12.14 13.53
C ALA A 150 -8.16 12.30 12.13
N ARG A 151 -7.35 11.32 11.70
CA ARG A 151 -6.75 11.33 10.37
C ARG A 151 -7.80 11.25 9.26
N LEU A 152 -8.87 10.47 9.46
CA LEU A 152 -9.96 10.39 8.49
C LEU A 152 -10.66 11.75 8.32
N ARG A 153 -10.92 12.48 9.43
CA ARG A 153 -11.49 13.84 9.36
C ARG A 153 -10.57 14.83 8.66
N THR A 154 -9.25 14.81 8.98
CA THR A 154 -8.30 15.77 8.40
C THR A 154 -8.00 15.46 6.93
N ARG A 155 -7.91 14.19 6.57
CA ARG A 155 -7.51 13.73 5.22
C ARG A 155 -8.69 13.53 4.28
N GLY A 156 -9.89 13.26 4.81
CA GLY A 156 -11.10 12.95 4.05
C GLY A 156 -11.22 11.49 3.62
N TYR A 157 -10.17 10.68 3.75
CA TYR A 157 -10.16 9.26 3.33
C TYR A 157 -9.17 8.40 4.11
N ASN A 158 -9.38 7.09 4.07
CA ASN A 158 -8.38 6.09 4.46
C ASN A 158 -7.57 5.68 3.22
N GLN A 159 -6.28 6.00 3.19
CA GLN A 159 -5.40 5.68 2.07
C GLN A 159 -5.30 4.17 1.80
N ALA A 160 -5.23 3.35 2.86
CA ALA A 160 -5.17 1.90 2.73
C ALA A 160 -6.46 1.34 2.09
N PHE A 161 -7.63 1.92 2.38
CA PHE A 161 -8.89 1.54 1.75
C PHE A 161 -8.89 1.85 0.24
N LEU A 162 -8.45 3.05 -0.15
CA LEU A 162 -8.37 3.41 -1.58
C LEU A 162 -7.41 2.50 -2.35
N ILE A 163 -6.25 2.19 -1.75
CA ILE A 163 -5.28 1.26 -2.32
C ILE A 163 -5.88 -0.15 -2.41
N ALA A 164 -6.54 -0.63 -1.33
CA ALA A 164 -7.15 -1.95 -1.30
C ALA A 164 -8.23 -2.12 -2.36
N ALA A 165 -9.12 -1.15 -2.52
CA ALA A 165 -10.16 -1.15 -3.55
C ALA A 165 -9.57 -1.20 -4.96
N ALA A 166 -8.56 -0.36 -5.22
CA ALA A 166 -7.88 -0.33 -6.50
C ALA A 166 -7.09 -1.64 -6.78
N PHE A 167 -6.40 -2.19 -5.79
CA PHE A 167 -5.65 -3.45 -5.89
C PHE A 167 -6.58 -4.64 -6.10
N ALA A 168 -7.66 -4.72 -5.34
CA ALA A 168 -8.66 -5.78 -5.44
C ALA A 168 -9.28 -5.83 -6.84
N SER A 169 -9.67 -4.67 -7.40
CA SER A 169 -10.19 -4.55 -8.77
C SER A 169 -9.22 -5.09 -9.83
N ARG A 170 -7.90 -4.86 -9.67
CA ARG A 170 -6.86 -5.32 -10.61
C ARG A 170 -6.55 -6.81 -10.52
N THR A 171 -6.79 -7.38 -9.35
CA THR A 171 -6.38 -8.76 -9.05
C THR A 171 -7.54 -9.73 -8.89
N GLY A 172 -8.77 -9.29 -9.22
CA GLY A 172 -9.97 -10.11 -9.12
C GLY A 172 -10.38 -10.48 -7.69
N ARG A 173 -9.96 -9.65 -6.70
CA ARG A 173 -10.27 -9.84 -5.28
C ARG A 173 -11.41 -8.94 -4.83
N SER A 174 -11.96 -9.22 -3.65
CA SER A 174 -12.92 -8.32 -2.99
C SER A 174 -12.21 -7.46 -1.95
N THR A 175 -12.79 -6.30 -1.64
CA THR A 175 -12.34 -5.46 -0.52
C THR A 175 -13.35 -5.50 0.60
N CYS A 176 -12.90 -5.75 1.83
CA CYS A 176 -13.77 -5.77 2.99
C CYS A 176 -13.17 -4.96 4.14
N ASP A 177 -13.86 -3.89 4.56
CA ASP A 177 -13.45 -3.03 5.67
C ASP A 177 -14.01 -3.59 6.98
N VAL A 178 -13.33 -4.61 7.53
CA VAL A 178 -13.74 -5.37 8.72
C VAL A 178 -13.00 -4.96 9.99
N LEU A 179 -12.03 -4.05 9.88
CA LEU A 179 -11.27 -3.56 11.01
C LEU A 179 -11.59 -2.09 11.29
N ALA A 180 -11.70 -1.75 12.55
CA ALA A 180 -11.79 -0.37 13.00
C ALA A 180 -10.64 -0.06 13.96
N ARG A 181 -10.09 1.15 13.87
CA ARG A 181 -9.08 1.62 14.81
C ARG A 181 -9.74 2.43 15.91
N GLU A 182 -9.57 2.00 17.15
CA GLU A 182 -10.02 2.76 18.30
C GLU A 182 -9.05 3.92 18.56
N GLY A 183 -9.61 5.10 18.79
CA GLY A 183 -8.80 6.26 19.17
C GLY A 183 -8.41 6.12 20.63
N HIS A 184 -7.12 6.16 20.95
CA HIS A 184 -6.71 6.40 22.32
C HIS A 184 -7.13 7.83 22.70
N THR A 185 -7.99 7.98 23.68
CA THR A 185 -8.39 9.26 24.32
C THR A 185 -7.34 9.74 25.33
N GLY A 186 -6.07 9.38 25.16
CA GLY A 186 -4.97 9.79 26.02
C GLY A 186 -4.06 10.76 25.32
N THR A 187 -3.92 11.96 25.84
CA THR A 187 -2.83 12.91 25.61
C THR A 187 -1.51 12.25 25.97
N GLN A 188 -0.73 11.83 24.95
CA GLN A 188 0.63 11.36 25.17
C GLN A 188 1.59 12.03 24.19
N THR A 189 2.06 13.19 24.62
CA THR A 189 3.34 13.76 24.24
C THR A 189 4.46 12.83 24.75
N ALA A 190 5.40 12.48 23.84
CA ALA A 190 6.70 11.85 24.09
C ALA A 190 6.69 10.46 24.74
N LEU A 191 6.46 9.40 23.95
CA LEU A 191 6.78 8.03 24.36
C LEU A 191 7.90 7.43 23.51
N GLN A 192 8.83 6.75 24.18
CA GLN A 192 9.96 6.03 23.61
C GLN A 192 9.53 4.88 22.67
N PRO A 193 10.38 4.40 21.73
CA PRO A 193 10.04 3.39 20.72
C PRO A 193 9.50 2.07 21.28
N VAL A 194 9.88 1.68 22.49
CA VAL A 194 9.40 0.46 23.17
C VAL A 194 7.94 0.61 23.59
N ALA A 195 7.52 1.78 24.06
CA ALA A 195 6.15 2.06 24.46
C ALA A 195 5.19 2.14 23.26
N ARG A 196 5.69 2.44 22.05
CA ARG A 196 4.87 2.40 20.82
C ARG A 196 4.39 0.98 20.48
N ARG A 197 5.14 -0.06 20.84
CA ARG A 197 4.75 -1.48 20.58
C ARG A 197 3.62 -1.92 21.51
N ALA A 198 3.67 -1.55 22.79
CA ALA A 198 2.63 -1.87 23.77
C ALA A 198 1.29 -1.13 23.48
N ASN A 199 1.37 0.10 22.95
CA ASN A 199 0.18 0.91 22.63
C ASN A 199 -0.58 0.48 21.36
N VAL A 200 -0.10 -0.50 20.61
CA VAL A 200 -0.76 -1.00 19.38
C VAL A 200 -1.58 -2.25 19.67
N ALA A 201 -1.25 -3.02 20.71
CA ALA A 201 -2.07 -4.14 21.19
C ALA A 201 -3.40 -3.59 21.75
N GLY A 202 -4.53 -4.02 21.17
CA GLY A 202 -5.87 -3.52 21.55
C GLY A 202 -6.31 -2.22 20.83
N ALA A 203 -5.48 -1.64 19.94
CA ALA A 203 -5.85 -0.46 19.16
C ALA A 203 -6.82 -0.76 18.00
N PHE A 204 -7.06 -2.03 17.71
CA PHE A 204 -7.91 -2.46 16.60
C PHE A 204 -9.02 -3.36 17.12
N ARG A 205 -10.22 -3.21 16.57
CA ARG A 205 -11.34 -4.08 16.80
C ARG A 205 -11.88 -4.63 15.48
N PHE A 206 -12.44 -5.81 15.55
CA PHE A 206 -13.15 -6.41 14.46
C PHE A 206 -14.59 -5.87 14.39
N VAL A 207 -15.16 -5.79 13.18
CA VAL A 207 -16.54 -5.40 12.92
C VAL A 207 -17.37 -6.68 12.76
N PRO A 208 -18.13 -7.14 13.80
CA PRO A 208 -18.74 -8.48 13.84
C PRO A 208 -19.71 -8.74 12.69
N GLU A 209 -20.40 -7.71 12.21
CA GLU A 209 -21.41 -7.78 11.15
C GLU A 209 -20.81 -8.26 9.82
N ARG A 210 -19.48 -8.24 9.71
CA ARG A 210 -18.72 -8.63 8.51
C ARG A 210 -17.90 -9.91 8.69
N ALA A 211 -18.14 -10.69 9.76
CA ALA A 211 -17.35 -11.87 10.10
C ALA A 211 -17.30 -12.93 8.98
N GLY A 212 -18.40 -13.14 8.26
CA GLY A 212 -18.45 -14.09 7.13
C GLY A 212 -17.50 -13.77 5.99
N ALA A 213 -16.93 -12.56 5.92
CA ALA A 213 -15.98 -12.18 4.88
C ALA A 213 -14.57 -12.75 5.12
N VAL A 214 -14.18 -13.05 6.37
CA VAL A 214 -12.81 -13.43 6.75
C VAL A 214 -12.70 -14.79 7.42
N ARG A 215 -13.79 -15.29 8.01
CA ARG A 215 -13.78 -16.59 8.71
C ARG A 215 -13.42 -17.71 7.74
N ASP A 216 -12.51 -18.58 8.17
CA ASP A 216 -12.01 -19.74 7.42
C ASP A 216 -11.39 -19.37 6.05
N ARG A 217 -10.89 -18.14 5.91
CA ARG A 217 -10.27 -17.66 4.68
C ARG A 217 -8.85 -17.16 4.89
N ALA A 218 -8.05 -17.24 3.83
CA ALA A 218 -6.82 -16.48 3.72
C ALA A 218 -7.17 -15.00 3.43
N VAL A 219 -6.52 -14.07 4.14
CA VAL A 219 -6.77 -12.63 4.08
C VAL A 219 -5.50 -11.90 3.69
N LEU A 220 -5.62 -10.90 2.85
CA LEU A 220 -4.52 -10.01 2.48
C LEU A 220 -4.75 -8.63 3.08
N LEU A 221 -3.95 -8.26 4.09
CA LEU A 221 -3.88 -6.91 4.62
C LEU A 221 -3.25 -5.98 3.60
N ILE A 222 -3.80 -4.78 3.46
CA ILE A 222 -3.32 -3.75 2.55
C ILE A 222 -2.95 -2.51 3.36
N ASP A 223 -1.70 -2.02 3.19
CA ASP A 223 -1.27 -0.74 3.75
C ASP A 223 -0.36 -0.01 2.74
N ASP A 224 -0.04 1.24 3.00
CA ASP A 224 0.85 2.04 2.14
C ASP A 224 2.33 1.81 2.46
N VAL A 225 2.70 1.69 3.74
CA VAL A 225 4.11 1.56 4.15
C VAL A 225 4.30 0.53 5.27
N LEU A 226 5.20 -0.40 5.05
CA LEU A 226 5.71 -1.29 6.08
C LEU A 226 6.95 -0.65 6.73
N THR A 227 6.83 -0.33 8.02
CA THR A 227 7.95 0.09 8.86
C THR A 227 8.39 -1.08 9.76
N THR A 228 8.02 -1.10 11.02
CA THR A 228 8.29 -2.21 11.96
C THR A 228 7.28 -3.35 11.85
N GLY A 229 6.17 -3.15 11.15
CA GLY A 229 5.07 -4.11 11.06
C GLY A 229 4.17 -4.19 12.30
N ALA A 230 4.38 -3.37 13.32
CA ALA A 230 3.58 -3.41 14.55
C ALA A 230 2.07 -3.22 14.29
N THR A 231 1.71 -2.30 13.40
CA THR A 231 0.32 -2.09 12.98
C THR A 231 -0.27 -3.33 12.29
N ALA A 232 0.48 -3.90 11.35
CA ALA A 232 0.05 -5.10 10.63
C ALA A 232 -0.07 -6.32 11.56
N ALA A 233 0.86 -6.47 12.51
CA ALA A 233 0.84 -7.53 13.52
C ALA A 233 -0.42 -7.43 14.40
N ALA A 234 -0.77 -6.23 14.86
CA ALA A 234 -1.98 -6.04 15.66
C ALA A 234 -3.27 -6.27 14.85
N CYS A 235 -3.33 -5.80 13.60
CA CYS A 235 -4.45 -6.13 12.70
C CYS A 235 -4.56 -7.64 12.45
N ALA A 236 -3.42 -8.33 12.27
CA ALA A 236 -3.40 -9.77 12.05
C ALA A 236 -3.87 -10.56 13.27
N ALA A 237 -3.47 -10.17 14.49
CA ALA A 237 -3.99 -10.76 15.71
C ALA A 237 -5.52 -10.64 15.78
N THR A 238 -6.06 -9.43 15.56
CA THR A 238 -7.51 -9.18 15.55
C THR A 238 -8.25 -10.00 14.48
N LEU A 239 -7.66 -10.19 13.30
CA LEU A 239 -8.26 -11.03 12.24
C LEU A 239 -8.18 -12.52 12.55
N ALA A 240 -7.12 -12.99 13.19
CA ALA A 240 -6.97 -14.36 13.63
C ALA A 240 -8.01 -14.71 14.71
N ASP A 241 -8.22 -13.81 15.68
CA ASP A 241 -9.27 -13.94 16.71
C ASP A 241 -10.67 -13.98 16.08
N ALA A 242 -10.87 -13.35 14.92
CA ALA A 242 -12.10 -13.40 14.14
C ALA A 242 -12.22 -14.65 13.24
N GLY A 243 -11.23 -15.56 13.26
CA GLY A 243 -11.25 -16.84 12.55
C GLY A 243 -10.60 -16.82 11.16
N ALA A 244 -9.78 -15.85 10.83
CA ALA A 244 -8.99 -15.88 9.58
C ALA A 244 -7.93 -16.99 9.64
N LEU A 245 -7.82 -17.83 8.57
CA LEU A 245 -6.89 -18.98 8.52
C LEU A 245 -5.43 -18.57 8.37
N SER A 246 -5.17 -17.60 7.49
CA SER A 246 -3.83 -17.07 7.25
C SER A 246 -3.92 -15.62 6.83
N ILE A 247 -2.93 -14.85 7.23
CA ILE A 247 -2.93 -13.42 6.95
C ILE A 247 -1.59 -13.05 6.31
N GLY A 248 -1.68 -12.49 5.10
CA GLY A 248 -0.55 -11.83 4.44
C GLY A 248 -0.67 -10.32 4.54
N LEU A 249 0.44 -9.64 4.35
CA LEU A 249 0.50 -8.19 4.18
C LEU A 249 1.10 -7.84 2.83
N ILE A 250 0.49 -6.94 2.11
CA ILE A 250 1.15 -6.27 0.99
C ILE A 250 1.10 -4.76 1.16
N THR A 251 2.24 -4.10 0.91
CA THR A 251 2.37 -2.65 1.00
C THR A 251 2.99 -2.08 -0.27
N PHE A 252 2.75 -0.79 -0.51
CA PHE A 252 3.46 -0.12 -1.60
C PHE A 252 4.94 0.02 -1.30
N ALA A 253 5.31 0.50 -0.10
CA ALA A 253 6.70 0.75 0.19
C ALA A 253 7.14 0.12 1.52
N ARG A 254 8.43 -0.25 1.59
CA ARG A 254 9.10 -0.67 2.80
C ARG A 254 10.10 0.37 3.26
N ALA A 255 9.97 0.83 4.51
CA ALA A 255 11.01 1.60 5.17
C ALA A 255 12.13 0.65 5.64
N ILE A 256 13.36 1.01 5.33
CA ILE A 256 14.55 0.31 5.81
C ILE A 256 15.50 1.33 6.45
N ASP A 257 16.28 0.88 7.41
CA ASP A 257 17.35 1.69 7.97
C ASP A 257 18.45 1.88 6.90
N ALA A 258 18.80 3.13 6.62
CA ALA A 258 19.81 3.48 5.60
C ALA A 258 21.16 2.80 5.87
N ARG A 259 21.49 2.53 7.13
CA ARG A 259 22.72 1.81 7.53
C ARG A 259 22.77 0.37 6.99
N ARG A 260 21.62 -0.25 6.74
CA ARG A 260 21.55 -1.61 6.18
C ARG A 260 21.72 -1.65 4.66
N LEU A 261 21.45 -0.54 3.96
CA LEU A 261 21.68 -0.45 2.51
C LEU A 261 23.15 -0.33 2.15
N THR A 262 23.94 0.39 2.96
CA THR A 262 25.39 0.56 2.71
C THR A 262 26.15 -0.71 2.95
N GLN A 263 25.72 -1.57 3.87
CA GLN A 263 26.35 -2.87 4.14
C GLN A 263 26.10 -3.93 3.07
N SER A 264 24.98 -3.82 2.33
CA SER A 264 24.69 -4.74 1.21
C SER A 264 25.39 -4.37 -0.10
N ASN A 265 25.74 -3.09 -0.30
CA ASN A 265 26.44 -2.63 -1.50
C ASN A 265 27.98 -2.78 -1.41
N GLY A 266 28.56 -2.75 -0.21
CA GLY A 266 30.01 -2.91 -0.01
C GLY A 266 30.53 -4.32 -0.30
N ALA A 267 29.66 -5.32 -0.45
CA ALA A 267 30.06 -6.70 -0.77
C ALA A 267 30.16 -6.99 -2.29
N MET A 268 29.84 -6.03 -3.16
CA MET A 268 29.87 -6.21 -4.63
C MET A 268 31.07 -5.56 -5.32
N ASP A 269 31.83 -4.70 -4.62
CA ASP A 269 32.98 -3.99 -5.23
C ASP A 269 34.36 -4.66 -5.03
N ASP A 270 34.40 -5.79 -4.30
CA ASP A 270 35.69 -6.53 -4.06
C ASP A 270 35.77 -7.87 -4.80
N ARG A 271 35.29 -7.94 -6.07
CA ARG A 271 35.59 -9.10 -6.94
C ARG A 271 35.90 -8.67 -8.36
#